data_ecc18da72d4fb83cceb4fa1fe5b31866
#
_entry.id   ecc18da72d4fb83cceb4fa1fe5b31866
#
_cell.length_a   1.000
_cell.length_b   1.000
_cell.length_c   1.000
_cell.angle_alpha   90.00
_cell.angle_beta   90.00
_cell.angle_gamma   90.00
#
_symmetry.space_group_name_H-M   'P 1'
#
loop_
_entity.id
_entity.type
_entity.pdbx_description
1 polymer ?
#
loop_
_entity_poly.entity_id
_entity_poly.type
_entity_poly.pdbx_seq_one_letter_code
_entity_poly.pdbx_strand_id
1 'polypeptide(L)'
;REVLHGISLEARPGRVTGFVGPNGAGKSSTLRCLLGLDRADGGRALICGRPYRELRDPLRTVGAMLDGSGAHPSRTARAHLTWAAAGAGIPHRRVAEVLDVVGLGGAAGRRVRTLSLGMGQRLGLAAALLGDPEVLVLDEPVNGLDPDGTRWIRTLLRSRAEAGGTVLVSSHVLAELAEVADDVVVIADGRVRTAGTLAEVVSGYSSLEEAFFSLTGPGANGRSRS
;
A
#
# COMPACT_ATOMS: atom_id res chain seq x y z
N ARG A 1 -5.97 -9.95 22.13
CA ARG A 1 -6.18 -8.51 22.34
C ARG A 1 -6.79 -7.93 21.07
N GLU A 2 -7.91 -7.21 21.20
CA GLU A 2 -8.52 -6.52 20.08
C GLU A 2 -7.59 -5.40 19.58
N VAL A 3 -7.35 -5.36 18.26
CA VAL A 3 -6.41 -4.40 17.61
C VAL A 3 -7.17 -3.35 16.81
N LEU A 4 -8.31 -3.73 16.21
CA LEU A 4 -9.15 -2.87 15.38
C LEU A 4 -10.53 -2.72 16.00
N HIS A 5 -10.99 -1.48 16.14
CA HIS A 5 -12.22 -1.13 16.83
C HIS A 5 -13.22 -0.47 15.87
N GLY A 6 -13.79 -1.27 14.94
CA GLY A 6 -14.80 -0.79 14.01
C GLY A 6 -14.28 0.20 12.99
N ILE A 7 -13.19 -0.15 12.28
CA ILE A 7 -12.62 0.66 11.21
C ILE A 7 -13.56 0.64 10.00
N SER A 8 -13.90 1.83 9.50
CA SER A 8 -14.55 2.01 8.20
C SER A 8 -13.72 2.98 7.37
N LEU A 9 -13.32 2.55 6.18
CA LEU A 9 -12.60 3.39 5.21
C LEU A 9 -12.99 2.96 3.79
N GLU A 10 -12.83 3.86 2.85
CA GLU A 10 -13.01 3.62 1.44
C GLU A 10 -11.83 4.21 0.65
N ALA A 11 -11.28 3.44 -0.28
CA ALA A 11 -10.35 3.92 -1.28
C ALA A 11 -11.07 3.93 -2.64
N ARG A 12 -11.10 5.10 -3.28
CA ARG A 12 -11.90 5.35 -4.48
C ARG A 12 -11.08 5.16 -5.77
N PRO A 13 -11.68 4.67 -6.87
CA PRO A 13 -11.04 4.64 -8.18
C PRO A 13 -10.56 6.04 -8.63
N GLY A 14 -9.46 6.06 -9.36
CA GLY A 14 -8.85 7.29 -9.86
C GLY A 14 -8.15 8.13 -8.80
N ARG A 15 -7.94 7.60 -7.60
CA ARG A 15 -7.39 8.35 -6.46
C ARG A 15 -6.32 7.58 -5.72
N VAL A 16 -5.40 8.34 -5.12
CA VAL A 16 -4.44 7.84 -4.14
C VAL A 16 -4.97 8.14 -2.73
N THR A 17 -5.28 7.10 -1.98
CA THR A 17 -5.70 7.18 -0.57
C THR A 17 -4.52 6.88 0.34
N GLY A 18 -4.08 7.86 1.10
CA GLY A 18 -3.08 7.72 2.15
C GLY A 18 -3.69 7.16 3.42
N PHE A 19 -3.12 6.09 3.97
CA PHE A 19 -3.53 5.47 5.23
C PHE A 19 -2.44 5.68 6.29
N VAL A 20 -2.64 6.65 7.18
CA VAL A 20 -1.62 7.11 8.12
C VAL A 20 -2.00 6.84 9.56
N GLY A 21 -1.02 6.61 10.40
CA GLY A 21 -1.20 6.35 11.82
C GLY A 21 0.13 6.02 12.49
N PRO A 22 0.24 6.19 13.82
CA PRO A 22 1.44 5.80 14.54
C PRO A 22 1.70 4.29 14.44
N ASN A 23 2.92 3.89 14.82
CA ASN A 23 3.25 2.48 14.88
C ASN A 23 2.33 1.76 15.88
N GLY A 24 1.82 0.59 15.50
CA GLY A 24 0.86 -0.15 16.30
C GLY A 24 -0.59 0.34 16.23
N ALA A 25 -0.90 1.38 15.44
CA ALA A 25 -2.27 1.90 15.28
C ALA A 25 -3.24 0.93 14.59
N GLY A 26 -2.74 -0.14 13.95
CA GLY A 26 -3.56 -1.13 13.25
C GLY A 26 -3.52 -1.05 11.72
N LYS A 27 -2.62 -0.23 11.12
CA LYS A 27 -2.50 -0.09 9.66
C LYS A 27 -2.32 -1.43 8.95
N SER A 28 -1.21 -2.13 9.23
CA SER A 28 -0.91 -3.43 8.60
C SER A 28 -1.99 -4.47 8.90
N SER A 29 -2.55 -4.50 10.13
CA SER A 29 -3.66 -5.39 10.48
C SER A 29 -4.90 -5.13 9.62
N THR A 30 -5.22 -3.86 9.37
CA THR A 30 -6.34 -3.47 8.48
C THR A 30 -6.10 -3.95 7.05
N LEU A 31 -4.89 -3.71 6.52
CA LEU A 31 -4.52 -4.16 5.16
C LEU A 31 -4.52 -5.69 5.05
N ARG A 32 -4.06 -6.41 6.08
CA ARG A 32 -4.10 -7.88 6.14
C ARG A 32 -5.53 -8.42 6.17
N CYS A 33 -6.43 -7.78 6.93
CA CYS A 33 -7.86 -8.12 6.91
C CYS A 33 -8.49 -7.85 5.53
N LEU A 34 -8.14 -6.71 4.88
CA LEU A 34 -8.62 -6.39 3.54
C LEU A 34 -8.23 -7.45 2.51
N LEU A 35 -7.00 -7.95 2.60
CA LEU A 35 -6.46 -8.99 1.71
C LEU A 35 -6.81 -10.43 2.15
N GLY A 36 -7.63 -10.60 3.18
CA GLY A 36 -8.05 -11.91 3.66
C GLY A 36 -6.93 -12.76 4.27
N LEU A 37 -5.80 -12.15 4.63
CA LEU A 37 -4.67 -12.80 5.29
C LEU A 37 -4.96 -13.01 6.78
N ASP A 38 -5.68 -12.08 7.40
CA ASP A 38 -6.17 -12.19 8.75
C ASP A 38 -7.70 -12.17 8.74
N ARG A 39 -8.32 -12.93 9.67
CA ARG A 39 -9.78 -12.96 9.82
C ARG A 39 -10.20 -11.88 10.82
N ALA A 40 -11.10 -10.99 10.38
CA ALA A 40 -11.76 -10.07 11.29
C ALA A 40 -12.85 -10.79 12.11
N ASP A 41 -13.04 -10.37 13.37
CA ASP A 41 -14.08 -10.91 14.26
C ASP A 41 -15.48 -10.42 13.84
N GLY A 42 -15.55 -9.27 13.14
CA GLY A 42 -16.79 -8.70 12.63
C GLY A 42 -16.55 -7.72 11.48
N GLY A 43 -17.65 -7.28 10.86
CA GLY A 43 -17.59 -6.38 9.72
C GLY A 43 -17.33 -7.09 8.39
N ARG A 44 -16.95 -6.28 7.39
CA ARG A 44 -16.64 -6.78 6.05
C ARG A 44 -15.52 -5.96 5.41
N ALA A 45 -14.64 -6.63 4.68
CA ALA A 45 -13.60 -6.01 3.87
C ALA A 45 -13.80 -6.43 2.42
N LEU A 46 -13.90 -5.47 1.52
CA LEU A 46 -14.28 -5.71 0.12
C LEU A 46 -13.29 -5.02 -0.82
N ILE A 47 -12.93 -5.70 -1.90
CA ILE A 47 -12.18 -5.16 -3.05
C ILE A 47 -13.09 -5.29 -4.26
N CYS A 48 -13.37 -4.18 -4.93
CA CYS A 48 -14.33 -4.13 -6.04
C CYS A 48 -15.67 -4.79 -5.70
N GLY A 49 -16.16 -4.54 -4.46
CA GLY A 49 -17.43 -5.06 -3.96
C GLY A 49 -17.44 -6.52 -3.52
N ARG A 50 -16.29 -7.22 -3.53
CA ARG A 50 -16.16 -8.64 -3.15
C ARG A 50 -15.08 -8.86 -2.10
N PRO A 51 -15.24 -9.83 -1.18
CA PRO A 51 -14.13 -10.28 -0.34
C PRO A 51 -12.97 -10.80 -1.19
N TYR A 52 -11.73 -10.57 -0.75
CA TYR A 52 -10.53 -11.01 -1.49
C TYR A 52 -10.58 -12.48 -1.94
N ARG A 53 -11.02 -13.38 -1.05
CA ARG A 53 -11.14 -14.83 -1.30
C ARG A 53 -12.13 -15.21 -2.42
N GLU A 54 -13.02 -14.29 -2.81
CA GLU A 54 -14.05 -14.49 -3.84
C GLU A 54 -13.66 -13.87 -5.19
N LEU A 55 -12.45 -13.26 -5.26
CA LEU A 55 -11.92 -12.72 -6.51
C LEU A 55 -11.53 -13.88 -7.43
N ARG A 56 -11.96 -13.81 -8.69
CA ARG A 56 -11.64 -14.85 -9.70
C ARG A 56 -10.17 -14.79 -10.11
N ASP A 57 -9.67 -13.58 -10.37
CA ASP A 57 -8.32 -13.29 -10.83
C ASP A 57 -7.64 -12.31 -9.85
N PRO A 58 -7.26 -12.78 -8.63
CA PRO A 58 -6.83 -11.89 -7.57
C PRO A 58 -5.63 -11.01 -7.96
N LEU A 59 -4.62 -11.55 -8.65
CA LEU A 59 -3.45 -10.76 -9.04
C LEU A 59 -3.74 -9.74 -10.17
N ARG A 60 -4.82 -9.91 -10.92
CA ARG A 60 -5.29 -8.92 -11.90
C ARG A 60 -6.21 -7.88 -11.27
N THR A 61 -6.86 -8.22 -10.17
CA THR A 61 -7.75 -7.31 -9.46
C THR A 61 -6.98 -6.47 -8.47
N VAL A 62 -6.09 -7.09 -7.66
CA VAL A 62 -5.34 -6.39 -6.62
C VAL A 62 -3.88 -6.81 -6.58
N GLY A 63 -3.00 -5.83 -6.68
CA GLY A 63 -1.58 -5.97 -6.39
C GLY A 63 -1.32 -5.50 -4.96
N ALA A 64 -0.68 -6.34 -4.17
CA ALA A 64 -0.40 -6.02 -2.78
C ALA A 64 1.09 -6.15 -2.47
N MET A 65 1.61 -5.22 -1.67
CA MET A 65 2.92 -5.31 -1.05
C MET A 65 2.77 -5.01 0.44
N LEU A 66 2.94 -6.04 1.26
CA LEU A 66 3.04 -5.96 2.71
C LEU A 66 4.41 -6.52 3.11
N ASP A 67 5.03 -5.99 4.15
CA ASP A 67 6.29 -6.52 4.72
C ASP A 67 7.40 -6.81 3.67
N GLY A 68 7.66 -5.88 2.75
CA GLY A 68 8.72 -6.00 1.75
C GLY A 68 8.39 -6.93 0.58
N SER A 69 9.39 -7.66 0.05
CA SER A 69 9.22 -8.44 -1.17
C SER A 69 8.42 -9.74 -1.02
N GLY A 70 8.28 -10.27 0.19
CA GLY A 70 7.69 -11.60 0.42
C GLY A 70 8.42 -12.76 -0.29
N ALA A 71 9.57 -12.48 -0.91
CA ALA A 71 10.26 -13.43 -1.77
C ALA A 71 11.20 -14.35 -0.98
N HIS A 72 11.25 -15.64 -1.36
CA HIS A 72 12.16 -16.59 -0.72
C HIS A 72 13.63 -16.21 -0.99
N PRO A 73 14.50 -16.16 0.04
CA PRO A 73 15.87 -15.64 -0.07
C PRO A 73 16.77 -16.35 -1.09
N SER A 74 16.55 -17.63 -1.34
CA SER A 74 17.35 -18.42 -2.28
C SER A 74 16.95 -18.27 -3.75
N ARG A 75 15.73 -17.76 -4.04
CA ARG A 75 15.29 -17.52 -5.42
C ARG A 75 15.97 -16.30 -6.01
N THR A 76 16.11 -16.26 -7.32
CA THR A 76 16.44 -15.00 -8.00
C THR A 76 15.21 -14.12 -8.13
N ALA A 77 15.41 -12.81 -8.33
CA ALA A 77 14.30 -11.87 -8.54
C ALA A 77 13.40 -12.33 -9.70
N ARG A 78 14.01 -12.70 -10.84
CA ARG A 78 13.28 -13.26 -12.00
C ARG A 78 12.53 -14.54 -11.64
N ALA A 79 13.18 -15.49 -10.97
CA ALA A 79 12.54 -16.78 -10.63
C ALA A 79 11.35 -16.61 -9.68
N HIS A 80 11.43 -15.62 -8.74
CA HIS A 80 10.32 -15.30 -7.86
C HIS A 80 9.09 -14.81 -8.66
N LEU A 81 9.28 -13.81 -9.52
CA LEU A 81 8.19 -13.27 -10.34
C LEU A 81 7.65 -14.29 -11.36
N THR A 82 8.54 -15.11 -11.94
CA THR A 82 8.13 -16.20 -12.85
C THR A 82 7.23 -17.21 -12.15
N TRP A 83 7.57 -17.57 -10.91
CA TRP A 83 6.75 -18.48 -10.12
C TRP A 83 5.38 -17.87 -9.80
N ALA A 84 5.33 -16.60 -9.40
CA ALA A 84 4.07 -15.90 -9.14
C ALA A 84 3.22 -15.77 -10.42
N ALA A 85 3.83 -15.42 -11.54
CA ALA A 85 3.15 -15.31 -12.84
C ALA A 85 2.55 -16.65 -13.29
N ALA A 86 3.31 -17.76 -13.16
CA ALA A 86 2.83 -19.09 -13.53
C ALA A 86 1.61 -19.52 -12.69
N GLY A 87 1.65 -19.23 -11.38
CA GLY A 87 0.53 -19.55 -10.48
C GLY A 87 -0.77 -18.79 -10.79
N ALA A 88 -0.67 -17.65 -11.47
CA ALA A 88 -1.80 -16.80 -11.84
C ALA A 88 -2.13 -16.78 -13.34
N GLY A 89 -1.50 -17.63 -14.16
CA GLY A 89 -1.71 -17.64 -15.60
C GLY A 89 -1.30 -16.32 -16.29
N ILE A 90 -0.33 -15.61 -15.72
CA ILE A 90 0.19 -14.36 -16.27
C ILE A 90 1.30 -14.69 -17.29
N PRO A 91 1.29 -14.09 -18.50
CA PRO A 91 2.28 -14.38 -19.53
C PRO A 91 3.73 -14.07 -19.07
N HIS A 92 4.68 -14.92 -19.40
CA HIS A 92 6.10 -14.80 -19.03
C HIS A 92 6.74 -13.46 -19.41
N ARG A 93 6.33 -12.86 -20.54
CA ARG A 93 6.82 -11.53 -20.96
C ARG A 93 6.60 -10.47 -19.90
N ARG A 94 5.50 -10.57 -19.13
CA ARG A 94 5.16 -9.61 -18.07
C ARG A 94 6.22 -9.52 -16.98
N VAL A 95 6.95 -10.61 -16.73
CA VAL A 95 8.04 -10.64 -15.75
C VAL A 95 9.18 -9.70 -16.15
N ALA A 96 9.57 -9.68 -17.43
CA ALA A 96 10.60 -8.75 -17.91
C ALA A 96 10.09 -7.29 -17.82
N GLU A 97 8.87 -7.04 -18.29
CA GLU A 97 8.24 -5.72 -18.26
C GLU A 97 8.22 -5.12 -16.84
N VAL A 98 7.77 -5.87 -15.83
CA VAL A 98 7.71 -5.33 -14.46
C VAL A 98 9.10 -5.15 -13.85
N LEU A 99 10.07 -6.03 -14.17
CA LEU A 99 11.46 -5.85 -13.73
C LEU A 99 12.08 -4.58 -14.30
N ASP A 100 11.77 -4.24 -15.55
CA ASP A 100 12.24 -3.01 -16.18
C ASP A 100 11.54 -1.79 -15.59
N VAL A 101 10.22 -1.85 -15.38
CA VAL A 101 9.44 -0.78 -14.72
C VAL A 101 10.02 -0.41 -13.36
N VAL A 102 10.41 -1.40 -12.54
CA VAL A 102 10.98 -1.14 -11.21
C VAL A 102 12.50 -0.93 -11.21
N GLY A 103 13.15 -0.95 -12.39
CA GLY A 103 14.59 -0.75 -12.52
C GLY A 103 15.44 -1.92 -12.02
N LEU A 104 14.92 -3.15 -12.04
CA LEU A 104 15.61 -4.37 -11.63
C LEU A 104 16.06 -5.27 -12.80
N GLY A 105 15.92 -4.83 -14.05
CA GLY A 105 16.29 -5.63 -15.23
C GLY A 105 17.71 -6.17 -15.15
N GLY A 106 18.70 -5.32 -14.82
CA GLY A 106 20.11 -5.70 -14.65
C GLY A 106 20.40 -6.59 -13.43
N ALA A 107 19.49 -6.64 -12.45
CA ALA A 107 19.61 -7.44 -11.22
C ALA A 107 18.70 -8.68 -11.22
N ALA A 108 17.97 -8.95 -12.28
CA ALA A 108 16.96 -10.00 -12.36
C ALA A 108 17.51 -11.41 -12.02
N GLY A 109 18.79 -11.67 -12.32
CA GLY A 109 19.47 -12.93 -11.98
C GLY A 109 20.03 -13.00 -10.56
N ARG A 110 20.05 -11.91 -9.81
CA ARG A 110 20.57 -11.90 -8.42
C ARG A 110 19.61 -12.61 -7.48
N ARG A 111 20.17 -13.30 -6.48
CA ARG A 111 19.38 -13.93 -5.42
C ARG A 111 18.81 -12.87 -4.49
N VAL A 112 17.56 -13.07 -4.03
CA VAL A 112 16.85 -12.13 -3.15
C VAL A 112 17.67 -11.75 -1.92
N ARG A 113 18.34 -12.72 -1.28
CA ARG A 113 19.22 -12.46 -0.12
C ARG A 113 20.41 -11.53 -0.40
N THR A 114 20.76 -11.27 -1.67
CA THR A 114 21.85 -10.39 -2.08
C THR A 114 21.40 -9.04 -2.60
N LEU A 115 20.10 -8.79 -2.57
CA LEU A 115 19.52 -7.50 -2.91
C LEU A 115 19.71 -6.53 -1.75
N SER A 116 19.91 -5.26 -2.05
CA SER A 116 19.80 -4.21 -1.02
C SER A 116 18.35 -4.08 -0.56
N LEU A 117 18.12 -3.39 0.56
CA LEU A 117 16.76 -3.14 1.07
C LEU A 117 15.89 -2.48 -0.01
N GLY A 118 16.37 -1.41 -0.64
CA GLY A 118 15.64 -0.72 -1.71
C GLY A 118 15.39 -1.61 -2.94
N MET A 119 16.33 -2.49 -3.31
CA MET A 119 16.09 -3.48 -4.37
C MET A 119 15.04 -4.52 -3.96
N GLY A 120 15.00 -4.91 -2.69
CA GLY A 120 13.95 -5.78 -2.14
C GLY A 120 12.58 -5.12 -2.22
N GLN A 121 12.47 -3.84 -1.86
CA GLN A 121 11.23 -3.05 -2.00
C GLN A 121 10.77 -2.98 -3.47
N ARG A 122 11.69 -2.66 -4.38
CA ARG A 122 11.40 -2.66 -5.83
C ARG A 122 10.92 -4.03 -6.33
N LEU A 123 11.45 -5.14 -5.79
CA LEU A 123 10.98 -6.50 -6.12
C LEU A 123 9.55 -6.73 -5.59
N GLY A 124 9.24 -6.28 -4.38
CA GLY A 124 7.87 -6.33 -3.84
C GLY A 124 6.87 -5.57 -4.70
N LEU A 125 7.25 -4.36 -5.14
CA LEU A 125 6.46 -3.58 -6.10
C LEU A 125 6.30 -4.29 -7.46
N ALA A 126 7.37 -4.92 -7.99
CA ALA A 126 7.28 -5.70 -9.21
C ALA A 126 6.26 -6.84 -9.08
N ALA A 127 6.24 -7.53 -7.93
CA ALA A 127 5.26 -8.57 -7.64
C ALA A 127 3.83 -8.01 -7.57
N ALA A 128 3.63 -6.86 -6.91
CA ALA A 128 2.35 -6.18 -6.85
C ALA A 128 1.85 -5.73 -8.24
N LEU A 129 2.75 -5.31 -9.12
CA LEU A 129 2.42 -4.84 -10.48
C LEU A 129 2.29 -5.97 -11.52
N LEU A 130 2.60 -7.21 -11.16
CA LEU A 130 2.76 -8.32 -12.09
C LEU A 130 1.48 -8.60 -12.89
N GLY A 131 0.34 -8.58 -12.24
CA GLY A 131 -0.97 -8.82 -12.86
C GLY A 131 -1.56 -7.62 -13.58
N ASP A 132 -0.91 -6.47 -13.57
CA ASP A 132 -1.46 -5.17 -14.01
C ASP A 132 -2.80 -4.85 -13.32
N PRO A 133 -2.81 -4.82 -11.98
CA PRO A 133 -4.03 -4.79 -11.18
C PRO A 133 -4.76 -3.45 -11.24
N GLU A 134 -6.09 -3.50 -11.05
CA GLU A 134 -6.95 -2.32 -10.92
C GLU A 134 -6.77 -1.62 -9.57
N VAL A 135 -6.40 -2.38 -8.54
CA VAL A 135 -6.21 -1.89 -7.16
C VAL A 135 -4.79 -2.16 -6.70
N LEU A 136 -4.14 -1.17 -6.11
CA LEU A 136 -2.85 -1.32 -5.42
C LEU A 136 -3.02 -1.10 -3.91
N VAL A 137 -2.55 -2.06 -3.11
CA VAL A 137 -2.51 -1.98 -1.64
C VAL A 137 -1.06 -2.11 -1.20
N LEU A 138 -0.48 -1.00 -0.74
CA LEU A 138 0.95 -0.93 -0.45
C LEU A 138 1.18 -0.50 1.00
N ASP A 139 1.91 -1.32 1.76
CA ASP A 139 2.30 -0.99 3.13
C ASP A 139 3.74 -0.48 3.14
N GLU A 140 3.91 0.80 3.49
CA GLU A 140 5.21 1.48 3.61
C GLU A 140 6.14 1.30 2.38
N PRO A 141 5.68 1.54 1.13
CA PRO A 141 6.44 1.18 -0.07
C PRO A 141 7.71 2.00 -0.28
N VAL A 142 7.87 3.14 0.39
CA VAL A 142 9.06 4.02 0.29
C VAL A 142 10.19 3.62 1.23
N ASN A 143 9.95 2.70 2.16
CA ASN A 143 10.95 2.32 3.15
C ASN A 143 12.22 1.76 2.51
N GLY A 144 13.36 2.35 2.88
CA GLY A 144 14.68 1.90 2.39
C GLY A 144 14.99 2.28 0.95
N LEU A 145 14.19 3.13 0.32
CA LEU A 145 14.51 3.73 -0.96
C LEU A 145 15.33 5.02 -0.77
N ASP A 146 16.15 5.32 -1.77
CA ASP A 146 16.80 6.61 -1.92
C ASP A 146 15.80 7.69 -2.40
N PRO A 147 16.18 8.97 -2.40
CA PRO A 147 15.30 10.05 -2.85
C PRO A 147 14.77 9.87 -4.27
N ASP A 148 15.59 9.32 -5.18
CA ASP A 148 15.16 9.07 -6.56
C ASP A 148 14.15 7.92 -6.64
N GLY A 149 14.33 6.87 -5.83
CA GLY A 149 13.37 5.78 -5.67
C GLY A 149 12.04 6.26 -5.10
N THR A 150 12.08 7.14 -4.10
CA THR A 150 10.88 7.75 -3.52
C THR A 150 10.11 8.58 -4.55
N ARG A 151 10.82 9.43 -5.31
CA ARG A 151 10.21 10.22 -6.40
C ARG A 151 9.59 9.32 -7.46
N TRP A 152 10.30 8.26 -7.85
CA TRP A 152 9.78 7.29 -8.82
C TRP A 152 8.49 6.60 -8.35
N ILE A 153 8.43 6.15 -7.07
CA ILE A 153 7.19 5.58 -6.52
C ILE A 153 6.04 6.58 -6.57
N ARG A 154 6.23 7.83 -6.16
CA ARG A 154 5.19 8.85 -6.23
C ARG A 154 4.63 9.00 -7.64
N THR A 155 5.52 9.06 -8.64
CA THR A 155 5.12 9.11 -10.04
C THR A 155 4.32 7.87 -10.45
N LEU A 156 4.74 6.67 -10.01
CA LEU A 156 4.03 5.42 -10.27
C LEU A 156 2.63 5.43 -9.65
N LEU A 157 2.48 5.81 -8.37
CA LEU A 157 1.18 5.85 -7.69
C LEU A 157 0.24 6.83 -8.38
N ARG A 158 0.73 8.04 -8.72
CA ARG A 158 -0.04 9.05 -9.41
C ARG A 158 -0.48 8.56 -10.78
N SER A 159 0.42 8.01 -11.60
CA SER A 159 0.07 7.49 -12.93
C SER A 159 -0.96 6.36 -12.89
N ARG A 160 -0.92 5.52 -11.85
CA ARG A 160 -1.92 4.46 -11.64
C ARG A 160 -3.30 5.02 -11.31
N ALA A 161 -3.37 6.03 -10.46
CA ALA A 161 -4.63 6.71 -10.14
C ALA A 161 -5.18 7.44 -11.36
N GLU A 162 -4.35 8.20 -12.08
CA GLU A 162 -4.75 8.92 -13.32
C GLU A 162 -5.26 7.98 -14.42
N ALA A 163 -4.76 6.74 -14.48
CA ALA A 163 -5.27 5.69 -15.35
C ALA A 163 -6.60 5.08 -14.88
N GLY A 164 -7.20 5.59 -13.78
CA GLY A 164 -8.45 5.12 -13.21
C GLY A 164 -8.31 4.05 -12.14
N GLY A 165 -7.09 3.61 -11.82
CA GLY A 165 -6.83 2.63 -10.77
C GLY A 165 -7.09 3.17 -9.36
N THR A 166 -7.30 2.26 -8.41
CA THR A 166 -7.42 2.57 -6.98
C THR A 166 -6.09 2.34 -6.28
N VAL A 167 -5.59 3.31 -5.53
CA VAL A 167 -4.35 3.17 -4.76
C VAL A 167 -4.62 3.41 -3.28
N LEU A 168 -4.32 2.41 -2.45
CA LEU A 168 -4.31 2.52 -1.00
C LEU A 168 -2.86 2.32 -0.52
N VAL A 169 -2.28 3.36 0.06
CA VAL A 169 -0.88 3.35 0.49
C VAL A 169 -0.75 3.77 1.94
N SER A 170 -0.11 2.92 2.76
CA SER A 170 0.28 3.35 4.10
C SER A 170 1.64 4.06 4.06
N SER A 171 1.81 5.05 4.92
CA SER A 171 3.10 5.71 5.13
C SER A 171 3.19 6.29 6.53
N HIS A 172 4.40 6.36 7.06
CA HIS A 172 4.76 7.16 8.22
C HIS A 172 5.49 8.46 7.84
N VAL A 173 5.86 8.62 6.56
CA VAL A 173 6.50 9.83 6.01
C VAL A 173 5.40 10.73 5.44
N LEU A 174 4.81 11.55 6.30
CA LEU A 174 3.61 12.34 6.00
C LEU A 174 3.85 13.38 4.89
N ALA A 175 5.03 14.02 4.87
CA ALA A 175 5.39 14.98 3.84
C ALA A 175 5.39 14.36 2.43
N GLU A 176 5.97 13.16 2.29
CA GLU A 176 6.00 12.43 1.01
C GLU A 176 4.60 12.02 0.56
N LEU A 177 3.76 11.61 1.52
CA LEU A 177 2.39 11.23 1.22
C LEU A 177 1.53 12.43 0.79
N ALA A 178 1.71 13.59 1.43
CA ALA A 178 1.00 14.82 1.09
C ALA A 178 1.24 15.29 -0.36
N GLU A 179 2.37 14.91 -0.97
CA GLU A 179 2.68 15.25 -2.36
C GLU A 179 1.92 14.38 -3.38
N VAL A 180 1.35 13.24 -2.96
CA VAL A 180 0.73 12.28 -3.89
C VAL A 180 -0.70 11.91 -3.52
N ALA A 181 -1.12 12.01 -2.27
CA ALA A 181 -2.45 11.61 -1.82
C ALA A 181 -3.53 12.61 -2.23
N ASP A 182 -4.64 12.08 -2.71
CA ASP A 182 -5.90 12.82 -2.92
C ASP A 182 -6.77 12.77 -1.67
N ASP A 183 -6.83 11.59 -1.03
CA ASP A 183 -7.59 11.32 0.19
C ASP A 183 -6.65 10.83 1.29
N VAL A 184 -7.00 11.11 2.54
CA VAL A 184 -6.24 10.66 3.70
C VAL A 184 -7.19 10.07 4.74
N VAL A 185 -6.79 8.92 5.29
CA VAL A 185 -7.42 8.28 6.44
C VAL A 185 -6.40 8.23 7.57
N VAL A 186 -6.71 8.88 8.68
CA VAL A 186 -5.89 8.88 9.90
C VAL A 186 -6.43 7.87 10.88
N ILE A 187 -5.57 6.93 11.31
CA ILE A 187 -5.91 5.90 12.30
C ILE A 187 -5.05 6.07 13.56
N ALA A 188 -5.65 5.93 14.73
CA ALA A 188 -4.95 5.79 16.00
C ALA A 188 -5.72 4.87 16.93
N ASP A 189 -5.03 4.07 17.74
CA ASP A 189 -5.61 3.13 18.71
C ASP A 189 -6.70 2.24 18.09
N GLY A 190 -6.45 1.71 16.89
CA GLY A 190 -7.38 0.84 16.16
C GLY A 190 -8.68 1.52 15.70
N ARG A 191 -8.75 2.86 15.66
CA ARG A 191 -9.94 3.64 15.25
C ARG A 191 -9.57 4.66 14.19
N VAL A 192 -10.47 4.90 13.24
CA VAL A 192 -10.35 6.03 12.32
C VAL A 192 -10.61 7.31 13.12
N ARG A 193 -9.66 8.24 13.09
CA ARG A 193 -9.76 9.56 13.71
C ARG A 193 -10.38 10.59 12.77
N THR A 194 -9.98 10.52 11.50
CA THR A 194 -10.58 11.33 10.43
C THR A 194 -10.35 10.63 9.09
N ALA A 195 -11.23 10.92 8.13
CA ALA A 195 -11.09 10.51 6.75
C ALA A 195 -11.72 11.57 5.85
N GLY A 196 -11.06 11.89 4.75
CA GLY A 196 -11.54 12.88 3.77
C GLY A 196 -10.49 13.16 2.72
N THR A 197 -10.74 14.16 1.88
CA THR A 197 -9.71 14.68 0.96
C THR A 197 -8.54 15.26 1.76
N LEU A 198 -7.35 15.27 1.16
CA LEU A 198 -6.18 15.87 1.80
C LEU A 198 -6.48 17.31 2.25
N ALA A 199 -7.15 18.10 1.41
CA ALA A 199 -7.53 19.49 1.71
C ALA A 199 -8.47 19.59 2.94
N GLU A 200 -9.43 18.69 3.08
CA GLU A 200 -10.33 18.63 4.24
C GLU A 200 -9.59 18.26 5.51
N VAL A 201 -8.71 17.25 5.45
CA VAL A 201 -7.94 16.77 6.61
C VAL A 201 -6.96 17.81 7.11
N VAL A 202 -6.32 18.58 6.23
CA VAL A 202 -5.39 19.65 6.61
C VAL A 202 -6.09 20.98 6.88
N SER A 203 -7.40 21.08 6.71
CA SER A 203 -8.14 22.32 6.96
C SER A 203 -8.00 22.79 8.42
N GLY A 204 -7.42 23.99 8.59
CA GLY A 204 -7.11 24.56 9.90
C GLY A 204 -5.73 24.17 10.48
N TYR A 205 -4.90 23.49 9.69
CA TYR A 205 -3.53 23.14 10.00
C TYR A 205 -2.59 23.64 8.90
N SER A 206 -1.31 23.82 9.23
CA SER A 206 -0.29 24.25 8.25
C SER A 206 0.19 23.11 7.35
N SER A 207 0.01 21.86 7.76
CA SER A 207 0.48 20.67 7.05
C SER A 207 -0.28 19.41 7.48
N LEU A 208 -0.14 18.32 6.70
CA LEU A 208 -0.63 17.00 7.10
C LEU A 208 0.05 16.50 8.38
N GLU A 209 1.30 16.87 8.61
CA GLU A 209 2.05 16.49 9.80
C GLU A 209 1.45 17.13 11.05
N GLU A 210 1.15 18.43 11.01
CA GLU A 210 0.48 19.13 12.12
C GLU A 210 -0.91 18.56 12.40
N ALA A 211 -1.71 18.34 11.34
CA ALA A 211 -3.03 17.69 11.46
C ALA A 211 -2.91 16.30 12.12
N PHE A 212 -1.97 15.50 11.69
CA PHE A 212 -1.71 14.16 12.22
C PHE A 212 -1.37 14.19 13.71
N PHE A 213 -0.43 15.03 14.15
CA PHE A 213 -0.07 15.14 15.57
C PHE A 213 -1.23 15.65 16.43
N SER A 214 -2.01 16.60 15.92
CA SER A 214 -3.20 17.07 16.59
C SER A 214 -4.28 15.97 16.78
N LEU A 215 -4.43 15.08 15.79
CA LEU A 215 -5.44 14.02 15.76
C LEU A 215 -5.01 12.73 16.48
N THR A 216 -3.71 12.53 16.69
CA THR A 216 -3.16 11.28 17.26
C THR A 216 -2.43 11.49 18.58
N GLY A 217 -2.19 12.74 18.99
CA GLY A 217 -1.46 13.10 20.21
C GLY A 217 -2.20 12.80 21.52
N PRO A 218 -1.51 12.83 22.67
CA PRO A 218 -2.12 12.67 23.97
C PRO A 218 -3.17 13.78 24.21
N GLY A 219 -4.45 13.41 24.32
CA GLY A 219 -5.57 14.34 24.48
C GLY A 219 -6.50 14.49 23.28
N ALA A 220 -6.22 13.81 22.16
CA ALA A 220 -7.06 13.83 20.96
C ALA A 220 -8.45 13.18 21.16
N ASN A 221 -8.67 12.45 22.27
CA ASN A 221 -9.91 11.72 22.55
C ASN A 221 -11.12 12.60 22.91
N GLY A 222 -11.00 13.95 22.93
CA GLY A 222 -12.04 14.87 23.38
C GLY A 222 -12.63 15.80 22.30
N ARG A 223 -12.14 15.77 21.07
CA ARG A 223 -12.60 16.68 20.00
C ARG A 223 -13.31 15.94 18.86
N SER A 224 -14.42 15.26 19.14
CA SER A 224 -15.38 14.97 18.07
C SER A 224 -16.03 16.31 17.69
N ARG A 225 -15.82 16.78 16.46
CA ARG A 225 -16.60 17.91 15.93
C ARG A 225 -18.06 17.47 15.86
N SER A 226 -18.91 18.16 16.64
CA SER A 226 -20.37 18.16 16.53
C SER A 226 -20.77 18.71 15.16
#